data_d234e1e2a085a4290a7f98db5fcc4f91
#
_entry.id   d234e1e2a085a4290a7f98db5fcc4f91
#
_cell.length_a   1.000
_cell.length_b   1.000
_cell.length_c   1.000
_cell.angle_alpha   90.00
_cell.angle_beta   90.00
_cell.angle_gamma   90.00
#
_symmetry.space_group_name_H-M   'P 1'
#
loop_
_entity.id
_entity.type
_entity.pdbx_description
1 polymer ?
#
loop_
_entity_poly.entity_id
_entity_poly.type
_entity_poly.pdbx_seq_one_letter_code
_entity_poly.pdbx_strand_id
1 'polypeptide(L)'
;ALHAQMPSDYGCVFTGSGDYHHLSQLLLNRLPTQQKIQLIICDNHPDNMRYPFGIHCGSWVYWASRLPQVEHVHVLGIGSPDISLKHAWENHWSPLVKRKLTYWNTNVDTRWLNWIGAGRSNRAFTSADELMSAFLAQLDPSLPVYLSIDKDVLSPQVVNTNWDQGEFLEKHLNALIDACHGSIIGADITGDVSA
;
A
#
# COMPACT_ATOMS: atom_id res chain seq x y z
N ALA A 1 24.49 6.22 -2.59
CA ALA A 1 24.75 6.50 -4.02
C ALA A 1 23.46 6.96 -4.72
N LEU A 2 22.36 6.18 -4.67
CA LEU A 2 21.10 6.53 -5.36
C LEU A 2 20.49 7.84 -4.84
N HIS A 3 20.48 8.03 -3.53
CA HIS A 3 19.99 9.25 -2.86
C HIS A 3 20.62 10.55 -3.38
N ALA A 4 21.91 10.52 -3.76
CA ALA A 4 22.63 11.70 -4.23
C ALA A 4 22.35 12.03 -5.71
N GLN A 5 21.75 11.12 -6.46
CA GLN A 5 21.48 11.26 -7.88
C GLN A 5 20.03 11.68 -8.18
N MET A 6 19.12 11.54 -7.20
CA MET A 6 17.73 11.94 -7.36
C MET A 6 17.56 13.44 -7.16
N PRO A 7 16.68 14.12 -7.92
CA PRO A 7 16.31 15.52 -7.68
C PRO A 7 15.81 15.73 -6.24
N SER A 8 15.97 16.94 -5.72
CA SER A 8 15.39 17.33 -4.42
C SER A 8 13.86 17.28 -4.45
N ASP A 9 13.30 17.71 -5.56
CA ASP A 9 11.86 17.74 -5.81
C ASP A 9 11.52 16.75 -6.92
N TYR A 10 10.59 15.84 -6.63
CA TYR A 10 10.04 14.89 -7.59
C TYR A 10 8.53 14.79 -7.36
N GLY A 11 7.74 14.70 -8.42
CA GLY A 11 6.29 14.52 -8.34
C GLY A 11 5.92 13.05 -8.19
N CYS A 12 5.98 12.30 -9.28
CA CYS A 12 5.72 10.86 -9.33
C CYS A 12 6.95 10.13 -9.88
N VAL A 13 7.35 9.03 -9.24
CA VAL A 13 8.49 8.21 -9.63
C VAL A 13 8.01 6.87 -10.16
N PHE A 14 8.44 6.50 -11.37
CA PHE A 14 8.22 5.15 -11.90
C PHE A 14 9.40 4.27 -11.51
N THR A 15 9.14 3.20 -10.76
CA THR A 15 10.18 2.30 -10.24
C THR A 15 10.37 1.05 -11.09
N GLY A 16 9.50 0.82 -12.09
CA GLY A 16 9.58 -0.30 -13.02
C GLY A 16 8.81 -1.54 -12.53
N SER A 17 9.44 -2.71 -12.53
CA SER A 17 8.81 -3.96 -12.11
C SER A 17 8.31 -3.92 -10.67
N GLY A 18 7.24 -4.66 -10.37
CA GLY A 18 6.73 -4.88 -9.00
C GLY A 18 7.80 -5.41 -8.04
N ASP A 19 8.83 -6.11 -8.55
CA ASP A 19 9.99 -6.53 -7.76
C ASP A 19 10.71 -5.37 -7.07
N TYR A 20 10.53 -4.15 -7.56
CA TYR A 20 11.16 -2.94 -7.04
C TYR A 20 10.26 -2.08 -6.15
N HIS A 21 9.05 -2.55 -5.80
CA HIS A 21 8.12 -1.79 -4.95
C HIS A 21 8.75 -1.30 -3.63
N HIS A 22 9.71 -2.06 -3.08
CA HIS A 22 10.47 -1.66 -1.88
C HIS A 22 11.30 -0.36 -2.05
N LEU A 23 11.52 0.14 -3.26
CA LEU A 23 12.18 1.42 -3.48
C LEU A 23 11.34 2.60 -2.96
N SER A 24 10.04 2.44 -2.81
CA SER A 24 9.14 3.40 -2.15
C SER A 24 9.63 3.76 -0.74
N GLN A 25 10.23 2.80 -0.03
CA GLN A 25 10.86 3.05 1.27
C GLN A 25 11.99 4.10 1.19
N LEU A 26 12.76 4.10 0.10
CA LEU A 26 13.84 5.09 -0.09
C LEU A 26 13.27 6.49 -0.37
N LEU A 27 12.15 6.55 -1.11
CA LEU A 27 11.46 7.80 -1.41
C LEU A 27 10.85 8.40 -0.13
N LEU A 28 10.17 7.57 0.67
CA LEU A 28 9.61 7.96 1.97
C LEU A 28 10.68 8.48 2.94
N ASN A 29 11.87 7.88 2.96
CA ASN A 29 12.99 8.32 3.81
C ASN A 29 13.51 9.73 3.47
N ARG A 30 13.13 10.29 2.33
CA ARG A 30 13.51 11.66 1.93
C ARG A 30 12.54 12.72 2.43
N LEU A 31 11.34 12.30 2.84
CA LEU A 31 10.35 13.23 3.36
C LEU A 31 10.78 13.77 4.73
N PRO A 32 10.45 15.03 5.05
CA PRO A 32 10.75 15.62 6.34
C PRO A 32 10.09 14.83 7.48
N THR A 33 10.88 14.47 8.50
CA THR A 33 10.39 13.67 9.64
C THR A 33 9.44 14.45 10.56
N GLN A 34 9.43 15.77 10.47
CA GLN A 34 8.56 16.65 11.26
C GLN A 34 7.13 16.70 10.71
N GLN A 35 6.94 16.43 9.43
CA GLN A 35 5.63 16.43 8.80
C GLN A 35 5.01 15.04 8.87
N LYS A 36 3.85 14.94 9.53
CA LYS A 36 3.09 13.69 9.55
C LYS A 36 2.33 13.52 8.25
N ILE A 37 2.36 12.29 7.73
CA ILE A 37 1.71 11.90 6.48
C ILE A 37 0.88 10.65 6.68
N GLN A 38 -0.11 10.45 5.83
CA GLN A 38 -0.69 9.15 5.57
C GLN A 38 -0.06 8.54 4.31
N LEU A 39 0.29 7.26 4.41
CA LEU A 39 0.78 6.46 3.29
C LEU A 39 -0.38 5.64 2.75
N ILE A 40 -0.78 5.90 1.52
CA ILE A 40 -1.81 5.14 0.81
C ILE A 40 -1.14 4.30 -0.26
N ILE A 41 -1.34 2.99 -0.18
CA ILE A 41 -0.76 2.00 -1.09
C ILE A 41 -1.92 1.32 -1.80
N CYS A 42 -1.93 1.34 -3.12
CA CYS A 42 -2.82 0.52 -3.94
C CYS A 42 -2.05 -0.70 -4.40
N ASP A 43 -2.42 -1.89 -3.94
CA ASP A 43 -1.67 -3.12 -4.13
C ASP A 43 -2.57 -4.35 -3.94
N ASN A 44 -2.38 -5.37 -4.75
CA ASN A 44 -3.03 -6.66 -4.57
C ASN A 44 -2.45 -7.46 -3.39
N HIS A 45 -1.25 -7.10 -2.93
CA HIS A 45 -0.51 -7.77 -1.86
C HIS A 45 -0.39 -6.90 -0.61
N PRO A 46 -0.19 -7.48 0.58
CA PRO A 46 -0.02 -6.71 1.82
C PRO A 46 1.38 -6.10 1.97
N ASP A 47 2.37 -6.57 1.25
CA ASP A 47 3.79 -6.20 1.30
C ASP A 47 4.37 -6.06 2.71
N ASN A 48 3.88 -6.88 3.63
CA ASN A 48 4.12 -6.81 5.06
C ASN A 48 4.71 -8.12 5.62
N MET A 49 5.34 -8.90 4.75
CA MET A 49 5.85 -10.21 5.14
C MET A 49 7.16 -10.13 5.94
N ARG A 50 7.43 -11.18 6.69
CA ARG A 50 8.67 -11.36 7.43
C ARG A 50 9.77 -11.79 6.49
N TYR A 51 10.81 -11.00 6.40
CA TYR A 51 11.97 -11.30 5.57
C TYR A 51 13.26 -11.07 6.33
N PRO A 52 14.09 -12.11 6.54
CA PRO A 52 15.26 -12.00 7.41
C PRO A 52 16.48 -11.35 6.74
N PHE A 53 16.46 -11.17 5.41
CA PHE A 53 17.64 -10.72 4.65
C PHE A 53 17.58 -9.25 4.24
N GLY A 54 16.70 -8.45 4.85
CA GLY A 54 16.58 -7.01 4.57
C GLY A 54 15.18 -6.61 4.14
N ILE A 55 15.08 -5.69 3.19
CA ILE A 55 13.81 -5.17 2.66
C ILE A 55 13.70 -5.60 1.20
N HIS A 56 12.58 -6.17 0.81
CA HIS A 56 12.23 -6.48 -0.57
C HIS A 56 10.76 -6.09 -0.86
N CYS A 57 10.30 -6.29 -2.10
CA CYS A 57 8.95 -5.89 -2.52
C CYS A 57 7.87 -6.33 -1.52
N GLY A 58 7.77 -7.60 -1.17
CA GLY A 58 6.75 -8.10 -0.25
C GLY A 58 6.96 -7.79 1.25
N SER A 59 7.93 -6.97 1.66
CA SER A 59 8.21 -6.72 3.09
C SER A 59 8.35 -5.26 3.49
N TRP A 60 8.31 -4.33 2.55
CA TRP A 60 8.65 -2.94 2.78
C TRP A 60 7.61 -2.17 3.61
N VAL A 61 6.34 -2.54 3.54
CA VAL A 61 5.23 -1.89 4.26
C VAL A 61 5.43 -1.95 5.78
N TYR A 62 5.96 -3.06 6.31
CA TYR A 62 6.32 -3.14 7.72
C TYR A 62 7.31 -2.04 8.12
N TRP A 63 8.35 -1.84 7.33
CA TRP A 63 9.38 -0.85 7.60
C TRP A 63 8.86 0.57 7.41
N ALA A 64 8.06 0.81 6.37
CA ALA A 64 7.41 2.09 6.13
C ALA A 64 6.49 2.50 7.30
N SER A 65 5.73 1.55 7.87
CA SER A 65 4.85 1.83 9.02
C SER A 65 5.60 2.28 10.29
N ARG A 66 6.92 2.10 10.34
CA ARG A 66 7.78 2.46 11.47
C ARG A 66 8.49 3.80 11.30
N LEU A 67 8.38 4.40 10.12
CA LEU A 67 8.98 5.72 9.88
C LEU A 67 8.31 6.80 10.75
N PRO A 68 9.09 7.70 11.36
CA PRO A 68 8.55 8.70 12.26
C PRO A 68 7.56 9.66 11.58
N GLN A 69 7.73 9.95 10.29
CA GLN A 69 6.81 10.79 9.51
C GLN A 69 5.52 10.08 9.11
N VAL A 70 5.50 8.75 9.05
CA VAL A 70 4.29 8.00 8.67
C VAL A 70 3.36 7.89 9.88
N GLU A 71 2.23 8.60 9.83
CA GLU A 71 1.21 8.52 10.88
C GLU A 71 0.36 7.28 10.74
N HIS A 72 -0.07 6.96 9.53
CA HIS A 72 -0.87 5.78 9.23
C HIS A 72 -0.58 5.24 7.84
N VAL A 73 -0.71 3.92 7.68
CA VAL A 73 -0.59 3.22 6.39
C VAL A 73 -1.91 2.57 6.04
N HIS A 74 -2.37 2.77 4.82
CA HIS A 74 -3.49 2.06 4.22
C HIS A 74 -3.00 1.24 3.04
N VAL A 75 -3.30 -0.07 2.99
CA VAL A 75 -3.09 -0.91 1.82
C VAL A 75 -4.46 -1.25 1.25
N LEU A 76 -4.73 -0.76 0.04
CA LEU A 76 -6.03 -0.82 -0.62
C LEU A 76 -6.01 -1.81 -1.78
N GLY A 77 -7.00 -2.67 -1.84
CA GLY A 77 -7.21 -3.56 -2.97
C GLY A 77 -6.66 -4.97 -2.79
N ILE A 78 -6.28 -5.35 -1.56
CA ILE A 78 -5.71 -6.68 -1.30
C ILE A 78 -6.72 -7.76 -1.68
N GLY A 79 -6.42 -8.53 -2.72
CA GLY A 79 -7.15 -9.72 -3.15
C GLY A 79 -6.33 -11.00 -2.97
N SER A 80 -5.01 -10.86 -2.76
CA SER A 80 -4.10 -11.98 -2.52
C SER A 80 -4.47 -12.77 -1.27
N PRO A 81 -4.35 -14.11 -1.30
CA PRO A 81 -4.56 -14.97 -0.14
C PRO A 81 -3.50 -14.78 0.97
N ASP A 82 -2.48 -13.97 0.77
CA ASP A 82 -1.36 -13.76 1.70
C ASP A 82 -1.79 -13.28 3.09
N ILE A 83 -2.96 -12.64 3.20
CA ILE A 83 -3.54 -12.23 4.48
C ILE A 83 -4.49 -13.27 5.08
N SER A 84 -4.64 -14.45 4.47
CA SER A 84 -5.45 -15.54 5.00
C SER A 84 -4.78 -16.24 6.19
N LEU A 85 -5.55 -17.04 6.93
CA LEU A 85 -5.03 -17.80 8.08
C LEU A 85 -3.86 -18.74 7.69
N LYS A 86 -3.86 -19.29 6.47
CA LYS A 86 -2.80 -20.19 5.99
C LYS A 86 -1.44 -19.49 5.92
N HIS A 87 -1.42 -18.22 5.63
CA HIS A 87 -0.24 -17.37 5.48
C HIS A 87 0.03 -16.50 6.72
N ALA A 88 -0.68 -16.75 7.83
CA ALA A 88 -0.58 -15.93 9.04
C ALA A 88 0.84 -15.84 9.62
N TRP A 89 1.66 -16.87 9.46
CA TRP A 89 3.03 -16.90 9.97
C TRP A 89 4.01 -16.05 9.14
N GLU A 90 3.64 -15.72 7.91
CA GLU A 90 4.48 -14.98 6.97
C GLU A 90 4.48 -13.47 7.23
N ASN A 91 3.45 -12.94 7.85
CA ASN A 91 3.24 -11.50 7.98
C ASN A 91 3.59 -10.93 9.36
N HIS A 92 3.87 -9.63 9.39
CA HIS A 92 4.00 -8.85 10.62
C HIS A 92 2.65 -8.31 11.06
N TRP A 93 2.10 -8.81 12.17
CA TRP A 93 0.79 -8.38 12.69
C TRP A 93 0.86 -7.19 13.66
N SER A 94 2.05 -6.88 14.18
CA SER A 94 2.21 -5.80 15.15
C SER A 94 1.76 -4.41 14.64
N PRO A 95 1.95 -4.01 13.37
CA PRO A 95 1.45 -2.73 12.88
C PRO A 95 -0.08 -2.66 12.87
N LEU A 96 -0.77 -3.78 12.54
CA LEU A 96 -2.23 -3.85 12.56
C LEU A 96 -2.77 -3.79 13.99
N VAL A 97 -2.20 -4.57 14.92
CA VAL A 97 -2.58 -4.55 16.35
C VAL A 97 -2.40 -3.16 16.96
N LYS A 98 -1.32 -2.46 16.59
CA LYS A 98 -1.03 -1.07 17.01
C LYS A 98 -1.82 -0.02 16.24
N ARG A 99 -2.64 -0.40 15.29
CA ARG A 99 -3.44 0.49 14.42
C ARG A 99 -2.59 1.50 13.63
N LYS A 100 -1.38 1.11 13.26
CA LYS A 100 -0.49 1.87 12.37
C LYS A 100 -0.67 1.48 10.90
N LEU A 101 -1.27 0.31 10.65
CA LEU A 101 -1.53 -0.24 9.32
C LEU A 101 -2.96 -0.75 9.26
N THR A 102 -3.67 -0.41 8.20
CA THR A 102 -5.01 -0.92 7.90
C THR A 102 -5.02 -1.61 6.54
N TYR A 103 -5.52 -2.84 6.51
CA TYR A 103 -5.80 -3.58 5.28
C TYR A 103 -7.22 -3.31 4.80
N TRP A 104 -7.37 -3.10 3.50
CA TRP A 104 -8.61 -2.94 2.78
C TRP A 104 -8.66 -4.01 1.70
N ASN A 105 -9.39 -5.08 1.93
CA ASN A 105 -9.35 -6.27 1.11
C ASN A 105 -10.70 -6.63 0.51
N THR A 106 -10.65 -7.40 -0.59
CA THR A 106 -11.82 -7.97 -1.25
C THR A 106 -11.72 -9.49 -1.26
N ASN A 107 -12.85 -10.16 -0.96
CA ASN A 107 -13.00 -11.61 -1.15
C ASN A 107 -12.00 -12.52 -0.40
N VAL A 108 -11.25 -12.01 0.60
CA VAL A 108 -10.34 -12.81 1.42
C VAL A 108 -10.94 -13.05 2.81
N ASP A 109 -10.92 -14.30 3.29
CA ASP A 109 -11.36 -14.60 4.65
C ASP A 109 -10.29 -14.18 5.68
N THR A 110 -10.55 -13.06 6.31
CA THR A 110 -9.70 -12.43 7.32
C THR A 110 -10.31 -12.41 8.71
N ARG A 111 -11.41 -13.15 8.98
CA ARG A 111 -12.12 -13.18 10.28
C ARG A 111 -11.22 -13.59 11.43
N TRP A 112 -10.21 -14.40 11.16
CA TRP A 112 -9.20 -14.83 12.14
C TRP A 112 -8.39 -13.66 12.75
N LEU A 113 -8.27 -12.53 12.07
CA LEU A 113 -7.58 -11.33 12.58
C LEU A 113 -8.20 -10.80 13.87
N ASN A 114 -9.48 -11.08 14.10
CA ASN A 114 -10.14 -10.74 15.36
C ASN A 114 -9.52 -11.48 16.56
N TRP A 115 -9.03 -12.70 16.36
CA TRP A 115 -8.45 -13.52 17.44
C TRP A 115 -7.13 -12.97 17.95
N ILE A 116 -6.39 -12.25 17.10
CA ILE A 116 -5.10 -11.63 17.46
C ILE A 116 -5.22 -10.14 17.78
N GLY A 117 -6.45 -9.59 17.82
CA GLY A 117 -6.69 -8.17 18.10
C GLY A 117 -6.45 -7.23 16.93
N ALA A 118 -6.23 -7.76 15.72
CA ALA A 118 -5.98 -6.99 14.51
C ALA A 118 -7.26 -6.66 13.70
N GLY A 119 -8.42 -7.21 14.09
CA GLY A 119 -9.66 -7.08 13.33
C GLY A 119 -10.12 -5.63 13.09
N ARG A 120 -9.79 -4.70 14.01
CA ARG A 120 -10.13 -3.27 13.83
C ARG A 120 -9.29 -2.58 12.76
N SER A 121 -8.17 -3.16 12.37
CA SER A 121 -7.26 -2.69 11.32
C SER A 121 -7.42 -3.49 10.04
N ASN A 122 -8.56 -4.15 9.87
CA ASN A 122 -8.90 -4.90 8.68
C ASN A 122 -10.33 -4.56 8.24
N ARG A 123 -10.48 -4.24 6.97
CA ARG A 123 -11.75 -3.88 6.32
C ARG A 123 -11.95 -4.82 5.14
N ALA A 124 -12.93 -5.69 5.22
CA ALA A 124 -13.26 -6.66 4.17
C ALA A 124 -14.53 -6.26 3.44
N PHE A 125 -14.49 -6.32 2.13
CA PHE A 125 -15.57 -5.92 1.22
C PHE A 125 -15.83 -7.02 0.19
N THR A 126 -16.95 -6.92 -0.52
CA THR A 126 -17.34 -7.87 -1.56
C THR A 126 -16.94 -7.36 -2.96
N SER A 127 -16.57 -6.09 -3.09
CA SER A 127 -16.14 -5.49 -4.36
C SER A 127 -15.22 -4.30 -4.16
N ALA A 128 -14.46 -3.98 -5.21
CA ALA A 128 -13.59 -2.80 -5.26
C ALA A 128 -14.39 -1.48 -5.17
N ASP A 129 -15.63 -1.43 -5.70
CA ASP A 129 -16.49 -0.24 -5.61
C ASP A 129 -16.90 0.05 -4.17
N GLU A 130 -17.29 -0.98 -3.41
CA GLU A 130 -17.62 -0.84 -1.98
C GLU A 130 -16.41 -0.43 -1.16
N LEU A 131 -15.25 -1.08 -1.41
CA LEU A 131 -13.99 -0.76 -0.74
C LEU A 131 -13.62 0.70 -0.96
N MET A 132 -13.58 1.16 -2.20
CA MET A 132 -13.19 2.52 -2.53
C MET A 132 -14.16 3.54 -1.91
N SER A 133 -15.46 3.31 -2.02
CA SER A 133 -16.47 4.20 -1.42
C SER A 133 -16.30 4.32 0.10
N ALA A 134 -16.07 3.19 0.78
CA ALA A 134 -15.85 3.17 2.23
C ALA A 134 -14.53 3.83 2.63
N PHE A 135 -13.48 3.66 1.83
CA PHE A 135 -12.18 4.30 2.07
C PHE A 135 -12.28 5.82 1.95
N LEU A 136 -12.85 6.31 0.85
CA LEU A 136 -12.99 7.74 0.60
C LEU A 136 -13.83 8.45 1.66
N ALA A 137 -14.83 7.76 2.21
CA ALA A 137 -15.64 8.29 3.33
C ALA A 137 -14.87 8.43 4.65
N GLN A 138 -13.72 7.75 4.80
CA GLN A 138 -12.87 7.78 6.01
C GLN A 138 -11.53 8.48 5.80
N LEU A 139 -11.25 8.91 4.56
CA LEU A 139 -10.01 9.60 4.23
C LEU A 139 -9.88 10.87 5.08
N ASP A 140 -8.76 11.02 5.77
CA ASP A 140 -8.47 12.24 6.54
C ASP A 140 -7.86 13.31 5.61
N PRO A 141 -8.61 14.36 5.28
CA PRO A 141 -8.12 15.40 4.38
C PRO A 141 -7.08 16.33 5.03
N SER A 142 -6.87 16.23 6.34
CA SER A 142 -5.95 17.09 7.08
C SER A 142 -4.48 16.64 7.00
N LEU A 143 -4.26 15.36 6.68
CA LEU A 143 -2.93 14.79 6.56
C LEU A 143 -2.46 14.77 5.11
N PRO A 144 -1.23 15.24 4.83
CA PRO A 144 -0.62 15.05 3.53
C PRO A 144 -0.51 13.57 3.16
N VAL A 145 -0.65 13.28 1.88
CA VAL A 145 -0.66 11.92 1.32
C VAL A 145 0.63 11.62 0.58
N TYR A 146 1.25 10.48 0.86
CA TYR A 146 2.13 9.82 -0.07
C TYR A 146 1.37 8.67 -0.72
N LEU A 147 1.32 8.65 -2.06
CA LEU A 147 0.57 7.66 -2.83
C LEU A 147 1.54 6.70 -3.53
N SER A 148 1.46 5.41 -3.21
CA SER A 148 2.22 4.35 -3.87
C SER A 148 1.26 3.41 -4.60
N ILE A 149 1.52 3.15 -5.87
CA ILE A 149 0.63 2.31 -6.71
C ILE A 149 1.44 1.15 -7.29
N ASP A 150 1.10 -0.08 -6.89
CA ASP A 150 1.47 -1.26 -7.67
C ASP A 150 0.36 -1.54 -8.69
N LYS A 151 0.74 -1.68 -9.95
CA LYS A 151 -0.21 -1.93 -11.06
C LYS A 151 -0.92 -3.27 -10.93
N ASP A 152 -0.40 -4.19 -10.11
CA ASP A 152 -1.06 -5.48 -9.89
C ASP A 152 -2.38 -5.37 -9.10
N VAL A 153 -2.64 -4.21 -8.44
CA VAL A 153 -3.97 -3.92 -7.88
C VAL A 153 -5.05 -3.86 -8.95
N LEU A 154 -4.65 -3.54 -10.19
CA LEU A 154 -5.57 -3.40 -11.31
C LEU A 154 -5.97 -4.77 -11.89
N SER A 155 -7.21 -4.84 -12.34
CA SER A 155 -7.73 -5.99 -13.05
C SER A 155 -6.93 -6.27 -14.34
N PRO A 156 -6.76 -7.54 -14.74
CA PRO A 156 -6.18 -7.92 -16.04
C PRO A 156 -6.90 -7.30 -17.24
N GLN A 157 -8.11 -6.76 -17.07
CA GLN A 157 -8.81 -6.02 -18.11
C GLN A 157 -8.21 -4.64 -18.39
N VAL A 158 -7.45 -4.09 -17.43
CA VAL A 158 -6.84 -2.75 -17.52
C VAL A 158 -5.38 -2.85 -17.94
N VAL A 159 -4.62 -3.71 -17.27
CA VAL A 159 -3.19 -3.90 -17.51
C VAL A 159 -2.79 -5.35 -17.21
N ASN A 160 -1.74 -5.85 -17.84
CA ASN A 160 -1.12 -7.12 -17.45
C ASN A 160 0.16 -6.85 -16.68
N THR A 161 0.37 -7.59 -15.58
CA THR A 161 1.58 -7.56 -14.75
C THR A 161 2.19 -8.96 -14.65
N ASN A 162 3.35 -9.07 -14.01
CA ASN A 162 4.01 -10.37 -13.77
C ASN A 162 3.46 -11.09 -12.52
N TRP A 163 2.65 -10.39 -11.71
CA TRP A 163 2.11 -10.88 -10.45
C TRP A 163 0.61 -11.20 -10.57
N ASP A 164 0.06 -11.93 -9.64
CA ASP A 164 -1.38 -12.09 -9.53
C ASP A 164 -2.04 -10.73 -9.27
N GLN A 165 -3.20 -10.52 -9.90
CA GLN A 165 -3.79 -9.20 -10.01
C GLN A 165 -5.10 -9.08 -9.24
N GLY A 166 -5.34 -7.86 -8.79
CA GLY A 166 -6.54 -7.46 -8.08
C GLY A 166 -7.72 -7.15 -9.00
N GLU A 167 -8.66 -6.40 -8.46
CA GLU A 167 -9.95 -6.11 -9.10
C GLU A 167 -10.16 -4.61 -9.41
N PHE A 168 -9.18 -3.75 -9.09
CA PHE A 168 -9.34 -2.31 -9.34
C PHE A 168 -9.43 -2.01 -10.83
N LEU A 169 -10.21 -1.00 -11.17
CA LEU A 169 -10.29 -0.39 -12.48
C LEU A 169 -9.70 1.02 -12.41
N GLU A 170 -9.40 1.62 -13.55
CA GLU A 170 -8.90 3.00 -13.62
C GLU A 170 -9.79 4.00 -12.85
N LYS A 171 -11.12 3.80 -12.86
CA LYS A 171 -12.07 4.64 -12.13
C LYS A 171 -11.77 4.73 -10.62
N HIS A 172 -11.27 3.63 -10.02
CA HIS A 172 -10.97 3.60 -8.58
C HIS A 172 -9.72 4.44 -8.26
N LEU A 173 -8.67 4.31 -9.09
CA LEU A 173 -7.47 5.13 -8.95
C LEU A 173 -7.77 6.60 -9.19
N ASN A 174 -8.57 6.92 -10.22
CA ASN A 174 -8.97 8.30 -10.52
C ASN A 174 -9.75 8.90 -9.35
N ALA A 175 -10.73 8.17 -8.79
CA ALA A 175 -11.49 8.64 -7.64
C ALA A 175 -10.60 8.89 -6.41
N LEU A 176 -9.60 8.04 -6.18
CA LEU A 176 -8.62 8.23 -5.10
C LEU A 176 -7.73 9.46 -5.33
N ILE A 177 -7.20 9.62 -6.54
CA ILE A 177 -6.34 10.76 -6.91
C ILE A 177 -7.13 12.06 -6.79
N ASP A 178 -8.37 12.11 -7.29
CA ASP A 178 -9.25 13.27 -7.19
C ASP A 178 -9.55 13.63 -5.74
N ALA A 179 -9.83 12.64 -4.89
CA ALA A 179 -10.08 12.86 -3.47
C ALA A 179 -8.85 13.36 -2.70
N CYS A 180 -7.65 12.96 -3.13
CA CYS A 180 -6.38 13.41 -2.56
C CYS A 180 -5.84 14.68 -3.23
N HIS A 181 -6.58 15.29 -4.18
CA HIS A 181 -6.09 16.44 -4.92
C HIS A 181 -5.67 17.58 -3.98
N GLY A 182 -4.46 18.09 -4.19
CA GLY A 182 -3.87 19.16 -3.36
C GLY A 182 -3.23 18.69 -2.03
N SER A 183 -3.41 17.42 -1.63
CA SER A 183 -2.76 16.85 -0.45
C SER A 183 -1.63 15.86 -0.78
N ILE A 184 -1.50 15.43 -2.04
CA ILE A 184 -0.42 14.52 -2.47
C ILE A 184 0.91 15.28 -2.47
N ILE A 185 1.86 14.83 -1.66
CA ILE A 185 3.20 15.40 -1.52
C ILE A 185 4.29 14.57 -2.20
N GLY A 186 3.96 13.42 -2.70
CA GLY A 186 4.83 12.51 -3.45
C GLY A 186 4.07 11.26 -3.85
N ALA A 187 4.52 10.63 -4.92
CA ALA A 187 3.94 9.39 -5.41
C ALA A 187 4.99 8.50 -6.08
N ASP A 188 4.71 7.21 -6.12
CA ASP A 188 5.42 6.27 -6.99
C ASP A 188 4.47 5.27 -7.63
N ILE A 189 4.91 4.72 -8.76
CA ILE A 189 4.18 3.70 -9.51
C ILE A 189 5.16 2.58 -9.87
N THR A 190 4.76 1.36 -9.58
CA THR A 190 5.49 0.13 -9.91
C THR A 190 4.58 -0.87 -10.63
N GLY A 191 5.08 -2.08 -10.89
CA GLY A 191 4.31 -3.16 -11.48
C GLY A 191 4.40 -3.23 -13.01
N ASP A 192 5.45 -2.65 -13.61
CA ASP A 192 5.74 -2.88 -15.03
C ASP A 192 6.17 -4.34 -15.27
N VAL A 193 5.81 -4.87 -16.44
CA VAL A 193 6.27 -6.18 -16.86
C VAL A 193 7.79 -6.14 -17.03
N SER A 194 8.50 -6.99 -16.28
CA SER A 194 9.94 -7.17 -16.46
C SER A 194 10.20 -7.94 -17.77
N ALA A 195 11.13 -7.43 -18.58
CA ALA A 195 11.55 -8.07 -19.83
C ALA A 195 12.34 -9.36 -19.57
#